data_fa11a110a61a40a115332a82cde691eb
#
_entry.id   fa11a110a61a40a115332a82cde691eb
#
_cell.length_a   1.000
_cell.length_b   1.000
_cell.length_c   1.000
_cell.angle_alpha   90.00
_cell.angle_beta   90.00
_cell.angle_gamma   90.00
#
_symmetry.space_group_name_H-M   'P 1'
#
loop_
_entity.id
_entity.type
_entity.pdbx_description
1 polymer ?
#
loop_
_entity_poly.entity_id
_entity_poly.type
_entity_poly.pdbx_seq_one_letter_code
_entity_poly.pdbx_strand_id
1 'polypeptide(L)'
;MFESVNPSNNEIIWQGAEASEAEVDLAVRKARKAFPEWAKLSMEERATFIEKFLELVKEDKEELAKTLSDETGKVIWEARTEITAMVNKFAISKEAYETRTGITNKGLSYTRHKPHGVIAVFGPYNFPAHIPNGHIVPALLAGNTIVFKPSELTPLISEKVYQLWIKSGLPEGVLNLVQGKANTGIALSKHKDIDGLFFTGSSKTGLILHKQFADTPNKILALELGGNNPLIVNEVKDIEAAVYLTIQSAFISSGQRCTCARRLILVDTPESQKFLDLLVASSKNIRVGSASDETAFMGPVISEAQASKLLKTQDTLVKKGAKPLLEMNSLSELGSEAFLSPGIIDCTDIDTEDEEFFGPLLQVKLVKDFDAAIAEANNTKYGLSAGLLSDSKELYDQFYYGVKAGLINWNNQLTGASSSAPFGGTGLSGNHKPSAFYAADYCAYPVASMESDSISLPEKLAPGIKLEVLSKNG
;
A
#
# COMPACT_ATOMS: atom_id res chain seq x y z
N MET A 1 -3.54 20.29 -19.19
CA MET A 1 -4.11 18.98 -19.59
C MET A 1 -3.09 17.89 -19.32
N PHE A 2 -3.50 16.74 -18.83
CA PHE A 2 -2.70 15.52 -18.76
C PHE A 2 -3.54 14.33 -19.24
N GLU A 3 -2.89 13.23 -19.53
CA GLU A 3 -3.49 12.08 -20.21
C GLU A 3 -3.13 10.81 -19.45
N SER A 4 -4.01 9.82 -19.53
CA SER A 4 -3.71 8.42 -19.22
C SER A 4 -3.79 7.60 -20.48
N VAL A 5 -2.82 6.72 -20.66
CA VAL A 5 -2.71 5.86 -21.83
C VAL A 5 -2.81 4.39 -21.43
N ASN A 6 -3.33 3.57 -22.31
CA ASN A 6 -3.26 2.12 -22.15
C ASN A 6 -1.81 1.68 -22.45
N PRO A 7 -1.08 1.13 -21.46
CA PRO A 7 0.32 0.76 -21.67
C PRO A 7 0.50 -0.40 -22.66
N SER A 8 -0.57 -1.11 -23.03
CA SER A 8 -0.49 -2.19 -24.01
C SER A 8 -0.39 -1.71 -25.46
N ASN A 9 -0.87 -0.50 -25.78
CA ASN A 9 -0.99 -0.03 -27.18
C ASN A 9 -0.82 1.49 -27.33
N ASN A 10 -0.53 2.22 -26.25
CA ASN A 10 -0.38 3.68 -26.20
C ASN A 10 -1.64 4.48 -26.58
N GLU A 11 -2.81 3.86 -26.63
CA GLU A 11 -4.07 4.59 -26.84
C GLU A 11 -4.38 5.50 -25.65
N ILE A 12 -4.76 6.74 -25.91
CA ILE A 12 -5.23 7.66 -24.89
C ILE A 12 -6.63 7.22 -24.47
N ILE A 13 -6.76 6.84 -23.20
CA ILE A 13 -8.01 6.33 -22.63
C ILE A 13 -8.69 7.35 -21.71
N TRP A 14 -7.98 8.40 -21.31
CA TRP A 14 -8.51 9.49 -20.51
C TRP A 14 -7.69 10.76 -20.73
N GLN A 15 -8.37 11.93 -20.67
CA GLN A 15 -7.75 13.26 -20.71
C GLN A 15 -8.46 14.17 -19.73
N GLY A 16 -7.71 15.00 -19.01
CA GLY A 16 -8.28 15.96 -18.07
C GLY A 16 -7.35 17.12 -17.73
N ALA A 17 -7.89 18.12 -17.05
CA ALA A 17 -7.13 19.22 -16.51
C ALA A 17 -6.50 18.84 -15.16
N GLU A 18 -5.33 19.39 -14.86
CA GLU A 18 -4.79 19.35 -13.50
C GLU A 18 -5.59 20.31 -12.61
N ALA A 19 -6.01 19.85 -11.44
CA ALA A 19 -6.67 20.71 -10.46
C ALA A 19 -5.70 21.81 -9.99
N SER A 20 -6.15 23.05 -10.12
CA SER A 20 -5.46 24.25 -9.66
C SER A 20 -5.44 24.35 -8.13
N GLU A 21 -4.61 25.23 -7.58
CA GLU A 21 -4.60 25.50 -6.14
C GLU A 21 -5.98 25.97 -5.64
N ALA A 22 -6.72 26.74 -6.43
CA ALA A 22 -8.07 27.19 -6.10
C ALA A 22 -9.08 26.04 -6.02
N GLU A 23 -8.99 25.05 -6.93
CA GLU A 23 -9.84 23.85 -6.91
C GLU A 23 -9.47 22.92 -5.75
N VAL A 24 -8.19 22.79 -5.42
CA VAL A 24 -7.73 22.07 -4.23
C VAL A 24 -8.26 22.74 -2.96
N ASP A 25 -8.14 24.07 -2.84
CA ASP A 25 -8.68 24.82 -1.71
C ASP A 25 -10.21 24.67 -1.60
N LEU A 26 -10.93 24.70 -2.71
CA LEU A 26 -12.38 24.45 -2.73
C LEU A 26 -12.72 23.04 -2.22
N ALA A 27 -11.99 22.01 -2.65
CA ALA A 27 -12.19 20.63 -2.20
C ALA A 27 -11.95 20.48 -0.69
N VAL A 28 -10.86 21.08 -0.17
CA VAL A 28 -10.57 21.06 1.27
C VAL A 28 -11.64 21.81 2.07
N ARG A 29 -12.11 22.97 1.58
CA ARG A 29 -13.20 23.70 2.26
C ARG A 29 -14.52 22.93 2.25
N LYS A 30 -14.87 22.25 1.16
CA LYS A 30 -16.04 21.36 1.11
C LYS A 30 -15.92 20.25 2.13
N ALA A 31 -14.77 19.59 2.21
CA ALA A 31 -14.48 18.56 3.19
C ALA A 31 -14.60 19.10 4.63
N ARG A 32 -14.02 20.27 4.91
CA ARG A 32 -14.08 20.92 6.23
C ARG A 32 -15.51 21.28 6.62
N LYS A 33 -16.33 21.75 5.68
CA LYS A 33 -17.74 22.06 5.89
C LYS A 33 -18.58 20.82 6.21
N ALA A 34 -18.32 19.71 5.52
CA ALA A 34 -19.05 18.46 5.72
C ALA A 34 -18.65 17.71 7.01
N PHE A 35 -17.42 17.91 7.50
CA PHE A 35 -16.84 17.18 8.61
C PHE A 35 -17.70 17.16 9.89
N PRO A 36 -18.21 18.28 10.43
CA PRO A 36 -18.94 18.27 11.70
C PRO A 36 -20.18 17.38 11.68
N GLU A 37 -20.95 17.41 10.58
CA GLU A 37 -22.16 16.59 10.47
C GLU A 37 -21.83 15.12 10.20
N TRP A 38 -20.81 14.84 9.39
CA TRP A 38 -20.34 13.48 9.16
C TRP A 38 -19.78 12.83 10.43
N ALA A 39 -19.01 13.56 11.22
CA ALA A 39 -18.41 13.08 12.47
C ALA A 39 -19.44 12.80 13.58
N LYS A 40 -20.63 13.44 13.53
CA LYS A 40 -21.72 13.19 14.49
C LYS A 40 -22.47 11.89 14.24
N LEU A 41 -22.46 11.37 13.02
CA LEU A 41 -23.09 10.10 12.70
C LEU A 41 -22.45 8.96 13.50
N SER A 42 -23.22 7.97 13.87
CA SER A 42 -22.69 6.72 14.41
C SER A 42 -21.88 5.97 13.37
N MET A 43 -21.04 5.02 13.80
CA MET A 43 -20.28 4.18 12.87
C MET A 43 -21.23 3.38 11.95
N GLU A 44 -22.35 2.90 12.50
CA GLU A 44 -23.37 2.16 11.78
C GLU A 44 -24.04 3.00 10.67
N GLU A 45 -24.37 4.27 10.97
CA GLU A 45 -24.93 5.18 9.97
C GLU A 45 -23.90 5.46 8.84
N ARG A 46 -22.64 5.69 9.17
CA ARG A 46 -21.59 5.85 8.16
C ARG A 46 -21.37 4.57 7.33
N ALA A 47 -21.47 3.41 7.97
CA ALA A 47 -21.33 2.11 7.32
C ALA A 47 -22.38 1.90 6.21
N THR A 48 -23.61 2.42 6.35
CA THR A 48 -24.67 2.24 5.33
C THR A 48 -24.29 2.84 3.97
N PHE A 49 -23.54 3.94 3.95
CA PHE A 49 -23.07 4.55 2.71
C PHE A 49 -21.98 3.71 2.04
N ILE A 50 -21.10 3.10 2.88
CA ILE A 50 -20.03 2.24 2.38
C ILE A 50 -20.61 0.94 1.82
N GLU A 51 -21.59 0.35 2.48
CA GLU A 51 -22.30 -0.85 2.00
C GLU A 51 -22.94 -0.61 0.63
N LYS A 52 -23.64 0.51 0.45
CA LYS A 52 -24.21 0.89 -0.85
C LYS A 52 -23.14 1.10 -1.92
N PHE A 53 -22.02 1.72 -1.57
CA PHE A 53 -20.88 1.83 -2.49
C PHE A 53 -20.39 0.45 -2.93
N LEU A 54 -20.27 -0.51 -2.00
CA LEU A 54 -19.81 -1.86 -2.33
C LEU A 54 -20.79 -2.66 -3.19
N GLU A 55 -22.09 -2.42 -3.04
CA GLU A 55 -23.11 -3.00 -3.93
C GLU A 55 -22.87 -2.52 -5.36
N LEU A 56 -22.70 -1.21 -5.57
CA LEU A 56 -22.37 -0.64 -6.87
C LEU A 56 -21.05 -1.16 -7.45
N VAL A 57 -20.04 -1.33 -6.61
CA VAL A 57 -18.75 -1.93 -7.04
C VAL A 57 -18.94 -3.38 -7.50
N LYS A 58 -19.79 -4.16 -6.83
CA LYS A 58 -20.08 -5.55 -7.22
C LYS A 58 -20.83 -5.61 -8.54
N GLU A 59 -21.80 -4.70 -8.75
CA GLU A 59 -22.54 -4.58 -10.00
C GLU A 59 -21.63 -4.23 -11.18
N ASP A 60 -20.70 -3.28 -11.00
CA ASP A 60 -19.80 -2.80 -12.05
C ASP A 60 -18.45 -3.54 -12.09
N LYS A 61 -18.33 -4.72 -11.41
CA LYS A 61 -17.04 -5.42 -11.18
C LYS A 61 -16.25 -5.65 -12.47
N GLU A 62 -16.88 -6.18 -13.52
CA GLU A 62 -16.17 -6.52 -14.78
C GLU A 62 -15.77 -5.25 -15.54
N GLU A 63 -16.58 -4.20 -15.53
CA GLU A 63 -16.24 -2.93 -16.17
C GLU A 63 -15.07 -2.25 -15.43
N LEU A 64 -15.10 -2.25 -14.10
CA LEU A 64 -13.99 -1.74 -13.29
C LEU A 64 -12.70 -2.54 -13.50
N ALA A 65 -12.79 -3.88 -13.53
CA ALA A 65 -11.64 -4.74 -13.78
C ALA A 65 -11.05 -4.48 -15.17
N LYS A 66 -11.90 -4.35 -16.20
CA LYS A 66 -11.44 -4.00 -17.55
C LYS A 66 -10.77 -2.63 -17.59
N THR A 67 -11.39 -1.61 -17.00
CA THR A 67 -10.82 -0.25 -16.92
C THR A 67 -9.48 -0.25 -16.21
N LEU A 68 -9.38 -0.95 -15.08
CA LEU A 68 -8.14 -1.09 -14.31
C LEU A 68 -7.05 -1.78 -15.13
N SER A 69 -7.42 -2.86 -15.84
CA SER A 69 -6.54 -3.61 -16.72
C SER A 69 -6.01 -2.73 -17.86
N ASP A 70 -6.90 -2.02 -18.54
CA ASP A 70 -6.56 -1.12 -19.65
C ASP A 70 -5.65 0.04 -19.20
N GLU A 71 -5.84 0.56 -17.99
CA GLU A 71 -5.10 1.73 -17.50
C GLU A 71 -3.77 1.38 -16.83
N THR A 72 -3.68 0.20 -16.19
CA THR A 72 -2.46 -0.21 -15.45
C THR A 72 -1.58 -1.20 -16.19
N GLY A 73 -2.10 -1.82 -17.26
CA GLY A 73 -1.44 -2.92 -17.96
C GLY A 73 -1.57 -4.28 -17.24
N LYS A 74 -2.25 -4.36 -16.09
CA LYS A 74 -2.49 -5.65 -15.43
C LYS A 74 -3.30 -6.58 -16.30
N VAL A 75 -2.95 -7.86 -16.29
CA VAL A 75 -3.77 -8.90 -16.91
C VAL A 75 -5.13 -8.97 -16.20
N ILE A 76 -6.18 -9.30 -16.96
CA ILE A 76 -7.57 -9.16 -16.49
C ILE A 76 -7.88 -9.98 -15.22
N TRP A 77 -7.30 -11.16 -15.07
CA TRP A 77 -7.54 -11.98 -13.88
C TRP A 77 -6.98 -11.31 -12.60
N GLU A 78 -5.83 -10.60 -12.69
CA GLU A 78 -5.31 -9.81 -11.57
C GLU A 78 -6.21 -8.60 -11.26
N ALA A 79 -6.66 -7.89 -12.29
CA ALA A 79 -7.58 -6.77 -12.13
C ALA A 79 -8.86 -7.19 -11.40
N ARG A 80 -9.44 -8.35 -11.75
CA ARG A 80 -10.60 -8.93 -11.04
C ARG A 80 -10.31 -9.22 -9.57
N THR A 81 -9.08 -9.65 -9.23
CA THR A 81 -8.68 -9.86 -7.82
C THR A 81 -8.57 -8.56 -7.05
N GLU A 82 -8.11 -7.48 -7.68
CA GLU A 82 -8.04 -6.16 -7.03
C GLU A 82 -9.43 -5.61 -6.69
N ILE A 83 -10.39 -5.69 -7.62
CA ILE A 83 -11.77 -5.26 -7.35
C ILE A 83 -12.40 -6.12 -6.24
N THR A 84 -12.13 -7.42 -6.23
CA THR A 84 -12.59 -8.31 -5.14
C THR A 84 -12.01 -7.91 -3.79
N ALA A 85 -10.71 -7.57 -3.74
CA ALA A 85 -10.04 -7.11 -2.53
C ALA A 85 -10.63 -5.76 -2.03
N MET A 86 -11.00 -4.87 -2.95
CA MET A 86 -11.69 -3.61 -2.63
C MET A 86 -13.05 -3.87 -1.93
N VAL A 87 -13.84 -4.82 -2.45
CA VAL A 87 -15.12 -5.21 -1.83
C VAL A 87 -14.93 -5.77 -0.43
N ASN A 88 -13.95 -6.65 -0.24
CA ASN A 88 -13.71 -7.31 1.05
C ASN A 88 -13.16 -6.35 2.13
N LYS A 89 -12.66 -5.19 1.74
CA LYS A 89 -12.00 -4.24 2.64
C LYS A 89 -12.91 -3.71 3.74
N PHE A 90 -14.20 -3.55 3.47
CA PHE A 90 -15.14 -2.99 4.43
C PHE A 90 -15.32 -3.85 5.68
N ALA A 91 -15.60 -5.15 5.51
CA ALA A 91 -15.78 -6.06 6.65
C ALA A 91 -14.56 -6.06 7.57
N ILE A 92 -13.36 -6.10 6.97
CA ILE A 92 -12.09 -6.03 7.69
C ILE A 92 -11.93 -4.69 8.41
N SER A 93 -12.28 -3.57 7.76
CA SER A 93 -12.16 -2.24 8.37
C SER A 93 -13.17 -2.02 9.49
N LYS A 94 -14.38 -2.59 9.38
CA LYS A 94 -15.40 -2.55 10.44
C LYS A 94 -14.93 -3.31 11.68
N GLU A 95 -14.46 -4.56 11.50
CA GLU A 95 -13.88 -5.37 12.56
C GLU A 95 -12.68 -4.66 13.21
N ALA A 96 -11.80 -4.06 12.40
CA ALA A 96 -10.66 -3.31 12.89
C ALA A 96 -11.08 -2.08 13.72
N TYR A 97 -12.09 -1.33 13.26
CA TYR A 97 -12.63 -0.20 14.00
C TYR A 97 -13.15 -0.62 15.38
N GLU A 98 -13.96 -1.68 15.44
CA GLU A 98 -14.55 -2.20 16.69
C GLU A 98 -13.46 -2.71 17.65
N THR A 99 -12.47 -3.45 17.11
CA THR A 99 -11.43 -4.11 17.92
C THR A 99 -10.37 -3.13 18.42
N ARG A 100 -9.96 -2.17 17.58
CA ARG A 100 -8.80 -1.31 17.86
C ARG A 100 -9.17 0.07 18.38
N THR A 101 -10.33 0.60 17.96
CA THR A 101 -10.79 1.95 18.32
C THR A 101 -12.15 1.97 19.00
N GLY A 102 -12.66 0.80 19.38
CA GLY A 102 -13.88 0.65 20.16
C GLY A 102 -13.79 1.33 21.53
N ILE A 103 -14.95 1.53 22.15
CA ILE A 103 -15.04 2.13 23.49
C ILE A 103 -14.56 1.11 24.53
N THR A 104 -13.64 1.52 25.38
CA THR A 104 -13.26 0.75 26.58
C THR A 104 -13.50 1.55 27.83
N ASN A 105 -13.88 0.88 28.96
CA ASN A 105 -13.97 1.53 30.22
C ASN A 105 -13.38 0.68 31.37
N LYS A 106 -12.87 1.37 32.40
CA LYS A 106 -12.42 0.76 33.65
C LYS A 106 -12.89 1.67 34.77
N GLY A 107 -14.03 1.29 35.42
CA GLY A 107 -14.68 2.13 36.43
C GLY A 107 -15.15 3.46 35.84
N LEU A 108 -14.66 4.58 36.34
CA LEU A 108 -14.99 5.92 35.84
C LEU A 108 -14.15 6.35 34.61
N SER A 109 -13.11 5.60 34.26
CA SER A 109 -12.22 5.94 33.17
C SER A 109 -12.70 5.33 31.86
N TYR A 110 -12.93 6.17 30.85
CA TYR A 110 -13.33 5.79 29.51
C TYR A 110 -12.23 6.14 28.50
N THR A 111 -12.05 5.28 27.50
CA THR A 111 -11.30 5.61 26.29
C THR A 111 -12.23 5.53 25.10
N ARG A 112 -12.29 6.60 24.34
CA ARG A 112 -13.02 6.72 23.07
C ARG A 112 -12.07 7.23 22.01
N HIS A 113 -12.45 7.11 20.75
CA HIS A 113 -11.66 7.62 19.63
C HIS A 113 -12.46 8.68 18.87
N LYS A 114 -11.78 9.71 18.40
CA LYS A 114 -12.36 10.77 17.59
C LYS A 114 -11.63 10.90 16.26
N PRO A 115 -12.35 11.25 15.16
CA PRO A 115 -11.70 11.51 13.87
C PRO A 115 -10.79 12.73 13.95
N HIS A 116 -9.75 12.75 13.13
CA HIS A 116 -8.84 13.90 13.01
C HIS A 116 -9.51 15.11 12.35
N GLY A 117 -10.28 14.89 11.29
CA GLY A 117 -10.91 15.95 10.49
C GLY A 117 -10.86 15.70 9.00
N VAL A 118 -10.18 16.57 8.26
CA VAL A 118 -9.98 16.47 6.80
C VAL A 118 -8.69 15.75 6.51
N ILE A 119 -8.77 14.60 5.85
CA ILE A 119 -7.61 13.79 5.48
C ILE A 119 -7.37 13.86 3.98
N ALA A 120 -6.15 14.19 3.59
CA ALA A 120 -5.67 14.01 2.22
C ALA A 120 -5.26 12.54 2.03
N VAL A 121 -5.75 11.88 0.96
CA VAL A 121 -5.36 10.52 0.59
C VAL A 121 -4.68 10.57 -0.77
N PHE A 122 -3.45 10.08 -0.85
CA PHE A 122 -2.70 9.98 -2.11
C PHE A 122 -2.58 8.51 -2.49
N GLY A 123 -3.13 8.16 -3.67
CA GLY A 123 -3.15 6.80 -4.18
C GLY A 123 -1.99 6.49 -5.12
N PRO A 124 -1.49 5.24 -5.14
CA PRO A 124 -0.49 4.76 -6.07
C PRO A 124 -1.14 4.27 -7.38
N TYR A 125 -0.33 4.09 -8.42
CA TYR A 125 -0.81 3.60 -9.71
C TYR A 125 -0.95 2.08 -9.79
N ASN A 126 -0.20 1.33 -8.98
CA ASN A 126 -0.13 -0.13 -9.09
C ASN A 126 -1.35 -0.87 -8.52
N PHE A 127 -2.08 -0.27 -7.59
CA PHE A 127 -3.37 -0.74 -7.05
C PHE A 127 -4.32 0.45 -6.85
N PRO A 128 -4.69 1.15 -7.94
CA PRO A 128 -5.38 2.44 -7.86
C PRO A 128 -6.82 2.36 -7.33
N ALA A 129 -7.44 1.19 -7.39
CA ALA A 129 -8.78 0.96 -6.85
C ALA A 129 -8.72 0.50 -5.37
N HIS A 130 -7.89 -0.51 -5.06
CA HIS A 130 -7.87 -1.14 -3.75
C HIS A 130 -7.13 -0.33 -2.67
N ILE A 131 -5.90 0.13 -2.95
CA ILE A 131 -5.05 0.76 -1.93
C ILE A 131 -5.63 2.09 -1.44
N PRO A 132 -6.10 3.02 -2.30
CA PRO A 132 -6.75 4.24 -1.79
C PRO A 132 -7.97 3.94 -0.93
N ASN A 133 -8.80 2.96 -1.30
CA ASN A 133 -9.93 2.52 -0.48
C ASN A 133 -9.49 1.85 0.83
N GLY A 134 -8.26 1.33 0.88
CA GLY A 134 -7.60 0.87 2.11
C GLY A 134 -7.37 1.98 3.14
N HIS A 135 -7.30 3.24 2.70
CA HIS A 135 -7.26 4.43 3.55
C HIS A 135 -8.63 5.11 3.69
N ILE A 136 -9.37 5.24 2.58
CA ILE A 136 -10.66 5.95 2.52
C ILE A 136 -11.70 5.27 3.40
N VAL A 137 -11.90 3.96 3.27
CA VAL A 137 -12.92 3.21 4.00
C VAL A 137 -12.73 3.32 5.54
N PRO A 138 -11.57 3.01 6.12
CA PRO A 138 -11.38 3.14 7.56
C PRO A 138 -11.44 4.61 8.04
N ALA A 139 -10.98 5.57 7.23
CA ALA A 139 -11.07 6.99 7.57
C ALA A 139 -12.52 7.49 7.59
N LEU A 140 -13.36 7.07 6.63
CA LEU A 140 -14.79 7.38 6.63
C LEU A 140 -15.52 6.72 7.79
N LEU A 141 -15.22 5.44 8.10
CA LEU A 141 -15.76 4.74 9.28
C LEU A 141 -15.42 5.46 10.58
N ALA A 142 -14.21 6.00 10.71
CA ALA A 142 -13.79 6.78 11.87
C ALA A 142 -14.48 8.16 11.96
N GLY A 143 -15.08 8.65 10.86
CA GLY A 143 -15.79 9.94 10.82
C GLY A 143 -14.98 11.08 10.21
N ASN A 144 -13.86 10.82 9.55
CA ASN A 144 -13.11 11.81 8.79
C ASN A 144 -13.78 12.11 7.45
N THR A 145 -13.48 13.29 6.90
CA THR A 145 -13.77 13.64 5.50
C THR A 145 -12.49 13.60 4.68
N ILE A 146 -12.60 13.36 3.38
CA ILE A 146 -11.47 13.01 2.53
C ILE A 146 -11.34 13.96 1.34
N VAL A 147 -10.09 14.33 1.03
CA VAL A 147 -9.71 14.86 -0.28
C VAL A 147 -8.75 13.85 -0.91
N PHE A 148 -9.22 13.17 -1.94
CA PHE A 148 -8.49 12.10 -2.62
C PHE A 148 -7.76 12.64 -3.85
N LYS A 149 -6.45 12.42 -3.90
CA LYS A 149 -5.61 12.62 -5.07
C LYS A 149 -5.06 11.28 -5.55
N PRO A 150 -5.58 10.70 -6.64
CA PRO A 150 -5.01 9.50 -7.24
C PRO A 150 -3.64 9.76 -7.88
N SER A 151 -2.98 8.68 -8.31
CA SER A 151 -1.85 8.79 -9.21
C SER A 151 -2.27 9.44 -10.53
N GLU A 152 -1.42 10.29 -11.06
CA GLU A 152 -1.58 10.87 -12.41
C GLU A 152 -1.51 9.83 -13.54
N LEU A 153 -1.05 8.63 -13.25
CA LEU A 153 -0.96 7.52 -14.20
C LEU A 153 -2.26 6.70 -14.27
N THR A 154 -3.18 6.88 -13.31
CA THR A 154 -4.41 6.09 -13.21
C THR A 154 -5.62 6.96 -12.84
N PRO A 155 -5.87 8.06 -13.56
CA PRO A 155 -6.99 8.96 -13.28
C PRO A 155 -8.36 8.34 -13.60
N LEU A 156 -8.46 7.51 -14.67
CA LEU A 156 -9.72 6.98 -15.18
C LEU A 156 -10.39 6.03 -14.18
N ILE A 157 -9.67 5.00 -13.72
CA ILE A 157 -10.23 4.06 -12.73
C ILE A 157 -10.57 4.77 -11.42
N SER A 158 -9.75 5.74 -11.01
CA SER A 158 -9.97 6.51 -9.78
C SER A 158 -11.20 7.40 -9.88
N GLU A 159 -11.45 8.00 -11.03
CA GLU A 159 -12.66 8.77 -11.31
C GLU A 159 -13.91 7.88 -11.31
N LYS A 160 -13.87 6.71 -11.96
CA LYS A 160 -14.98 5.74 -11.93
C LYS A 160 -15.31 5.30 -10.50
N VAL A 161 -14.31 4.93 -9.71
CA VAL A 161 -14.51 4.56 -8.30
C VAL A 161 -15.09 5.73 -7.49
N TYR A 162 -14.60 6.94 -7.71
CA TYR A 162 -15.16 8.15 -7.08
C TYR A 162 -16.65 8.37 -7.46
N GLN A 163 -17.01 8.17 -8.71
CA GLN A 163 -18.41 8.29 -9.15
C GLN A 163 -19.33 7.25 -8.47
N LEU A 164 -18.85 6.05 -8.20
CA LEU A 164 -19.61 5.05 -7.42
C LEU A 164 -19.80 5.50 -5.97
N TRP A 165 -18.81 6.14 -5.35
CA TRP A 165 -18.96 6.76 -4.03
C TRP A 165 -20.05 7.84 -4.04
N ILE A 166 -20.10 8.69 -5.06
CA ILE A 166 -21.16 9.71 -5.17
C ILE A 166 -22.53 9.05 -5.39
N LYS A 167 -22.62 8.05 -6.28
CA LYS A 167 -23.87 7.29 -6.53
C LYS A 167 -24.37 6.55 -5.28
N SER A 168 -23.52 6.19 -4.34
CA SER A 168 -23.92 5.55 -3.07
C SER A 168 -24.72 6.48 -2.16
N GLY A 169 -24.83 7.77 -2.51
CA GLY A 169 -25.53 8.78 -1.72
C GLY A 169 -24.67 9.40 -0.62
N LEU A 170 -23.35 9.24 -0.68
CA LEU A 170 -22.43 9.88 0.26
C LEU A 170 -22.67 11.39 0.29
N PRO A 171 -22.82 12.03 1.48
CA PRO A 171 -23.13 13.46 1.55
C PRO A 171 -22.06 14.32 0.87
N GLU A 172 -22.49 15.41 0.24
CA GLU A 172 -21.59 16.32 -0.47
C GLU A 172 -20.45 16.81 0.43
N GLY A 173 -19.22 16.74 -0.07
CA GLY A 173 -18.02 17.17 0.65
C GLY A 173 -17.40 16.11 1.55
N VAL A 174 -18.06 14.98 1.84
CA VAL A 174 -17.48 13.90 2.65
C VAL A 174 -16.29 13.24 1.94
N LEU A 175 -16.40 13.03 0.63
CA LEU A 175 -15.29 12.61 -0.24
C LEU A 175 -15.21 13.55 -1.43
N ASN A 176 -14.01 14.05 -1.72
CA ASN A 176 -13.73 14.96 -2.83
C ASN A 176 -12.57 14.42 -3.65
N LEU A 177 -12.62 14.55 -4.96
CA LEU A 177 -11.58 14.13 -5.89
C LEU A 177 -10.85 15.36 -6.44
N VAL A 178 -9.50 15.34 -6.42
CA VAL A 178 -8.65 16.31 -7.11
C VAL A 178 -7.64 15.53 -7.97
N GLN A 179 -7.73 15.71 -9.28
CA GLN A 179 -6.86 15.04 -10.25
C GLN A 179 -5.71 15.96 -10.65
N GLY A 180 -4.51 15.43 -10.81
CA GLY A 180 -3.36 16.22 -11.25
C GLY A 180 -2.03 15.59 -10.88
N LYS A 181 -0.96 16.22 -11.35
CA LYS A 181 0.44 15.82 -11.15
C LYS A 181 1.01 16.37 -9.83
N ALA A 182 2.32 16.58 -9.81
CA ALA A 182 3.05 17.01 -8.62
C ALA A 182 2.53 18.33 -8.03
N ASN A 183 2.17 19.32 -8.87
CA ASN A 183 1.71 20.62 -8.39
C ASN A 183 0.41 20.51 -7.57
N THR A 184 -0.55 19.75 -8.04
CA THR A 184 -1.79 19.46 -7.30
C THR A 184 -1.48 18.74 -5.97
N GLY A 185 -0.54 17.77 -5.99
CA GLY A 185 -0.08 17.08 -4.78
C GLY A 185 0.58 18.03 -3.77
N ILE A 186 1.42 18.96 -4.24
CA ILE A 186 2.07 19.97 -3.41
C ILE A 186 1.03 20.91 -2.80
N ALA A 187 0.08 21.41 -3.59
CA ALA A 187 -1.00 22.28 -3.11
C ALA A 187 -1.81 21.59 -2.01
N LEU A 188 -2.21 20.33 -2.21
CA LEU A 188 -2.99 19.58 -1.23
C LEU A 188 -2.17 19.23 0.03
N SER A 189 -0.95 18.72 -0.12
CA SER A 189 -0.12 18.34 1.04
C SER A 189 0.29 19.51 1.92
N LYS A 190 0.44 20.72 1.35
CA LYS A 190 0.76 21.95 2.07
C LYS A 190 -0.46 22.71 2.59
N HIS A 191 -1.66 22.25 2.25
CA HIS A 191 -2.86 22.98 2.63
C HIS A 191 -3.01 23.07 4.16
N LYS A 192 -3.23 24.27 4.69
CA LYS A 192 -3.28 24.51 6.14
C LYS A 192 -4.43 23.79 6.84
N ASP A 193 -5.57 23.64 6.15
CA ASP A 193 -6.83 23.13 6.70
C ASP A 193 -7.01 21.60 6.49
N ILE A 194 -5.96 20.82 6.13
CA ILE A 194 -5.95 19.38 6.29
C ILE A 194 -5.42 19.01 7.68
N ASP A 195 -5.98 17.96 8.28
CA ASP A 195 -5.56 17.44 9.59
C ASP A 195 -4.64 16.23 9.47
N GLY A 196 -4.47 15.72 8.26
CA GLY A 196 -3.55 14.62 7.99
C GLY A 196 -3.41 14.26 6.53
N LEU A 197 -2.45 13.38 6.26
CA LEU A 197 -2.18 12.85 4.94
C LEU A 197 -1.82 11.37 5.03
N PHE A 198 -2.51 10.54 4.23
CA PHE A 198 -2.19 9.13 4.05
C PHE A 198 -1.66 8.94 2.63
N PHE A 199 -0.47 8.38 2.53
CA PHE A 199 0.27 8.24 1.29
C PHE A 199 0.75 6.81 1.09
N THR A 200 0.48 6.27 -0.09
CA THR A 200 1.12 5.07 -0.59
C THR A 200 1.85 5.39 -1.90
N GLY A 201 3.14 5.08 -1.96
CA GLY A 201 3.93 5.35 -3.15
C GLY A 201 5.44 5.22 -2.95
N SER A 202 6.24 5.93 -3.76
CA SER A 202 7.70 5.83 -3.71
C SER A 202 8.30 6.38 -2.42
N SER A 203 9.37 5.75 -1.94
CA SER A 203 10.12 6.20 -0.75
C SER A 203 10.68 7.61 -0.93
N LYS A 204 11.05 7.99 -2.15
CA LYS A 204 11.51 9.36 -2.47
C LYS A 204 10.42 10.40 -2.15
N THR A 205 9.21 10.18 -2.59
CA THR A 205 8.07 11.08 -2.30
C THR A 205 7.70 11.03 -0.83
N GLY A 206 7.69 9.84 -0.22
CA GLY A 206 7.43 9.67 1.22
C GLY A 206 8.38 10.48 2.08
N LEU A 207 9.68 10.47 1.77
CA LEU A 207 10.69 11.28 2.48
C LEU A 207 10.48 12.79 2.32
N ILE A 208 10.03 13.26 1.15
CA ILE A 208 9.67 14.67 0.93
C ILE A 208 8.49 15.04 1.82
N LEU A 209 7.44 14.23 1.84
CA LEU A 209 6.27 14.43 2.69
C LEU A 209 6.65 14.39 4.17
N HIS A 210 7.47 13.41 4.58
CA HIS A 210 7.91 13.30 5.97
C HIS A 210 8.65 14.56 6.45
N LYS A 211 9.57 15.10 5.62
CA LYS A 211 10.27 16.35 5.91
C LYS A 211 9.30 17.54 5.97
N GLN A 212 8.32 17.60 5.06
CA GLN A 212 7.33 18.68 5.02
C GLN A 212 6.44 18.70 6.26
N PHE A 213 6.12 17.53 6.84
CA PHE A 213 5.26 17.42 8.01
C PHE A 213 6.03 17.52 9.35
N ALA A 214 7.36 17.62 9.33
CA ALA A 214 8.18 17.70 10.54
C ALA A 214 7.80 18.88 11.46
N ASP A 215 7.43 20.01 10.90
CA ASP A 215 7.06 21.21 11.64
C ASP A 215 5.54 21.31 11.95
N THR A 216 4.76 20.26 11.65
CA THR A 216 3.31 20.23 11.85
C THR A 216 2.88 19.01 12.68
N PRO A 217 3.28 18.91 13.96
CA PRO A 217 3.01 17.75 14.81
C PRO A 217 1.51 17.54 15.11
N ASN A 218 0.68 18.53 14.84
CA ASN A 218 -0.77 18.47 14.95
C ASN A 218 -1.45 17.73 13.77
N LYS A 219 -0.71 17.38 12.72
CA LYS A 219 -1.22 16.65 11.54
C LYS A 219 -0.74 15.22 11.56
N ILE A 220 -1.66 14.27 11.41
CA ILE A 220 -1.28 12.85 11.25
C ILE A 220 -0.68 12.60 9.87
N LEU A 221 0.41 11.84 9.82
CA LEU A 221 1.02 11.37 8.59
C LEU A 221 1.15 9.84 8.64
N ALA A 222 0.57 9.14 7.66
CA ALA A 222 0.76 7.71 7.47
C ALA A 222 1.40 7.45 6.11
N LEU A 223 2.53 6.76 6.10
CA LEU A 223 3.35 6.49 4.92
C LEU A 223 3.49 4.99 4.70
N GLU A 224 3.04 4.52 3.55
CA GLU A 224 3.27 3.18 3.02
C GLU A 224 4.15 3.30 1.78
N LEU A 225 5.38 2.81 1.88
CA LEU A 225 6.41 3.07 0.88
C LEU A 225 6.93 1.76 0.28
N GLY A 226 7.79 1.86 -0.72
CA GLY A 226 8.38 0.72 -1.41
C GLY A 226 9.31 -0.12 -0.53
N GLY A 227 9.85 -1.20 -1.11
CA GLY A 227 10.76 -2.13 -0.44
C GLY A 227 11.79 -2.73 -1.38
N ASN A 228 12.99 -2.98 -0.88
CA ASN A 228 14.02 -3.78 -1.57
C ASN A 228 14.03 -5.21 -0.99
N ASN A 229 12.90 -5.89 -1.15
CA ASN A 229 12.52 -7.08 -0.40
C ASN A 229 13.39 -8.31 -0.70
N PRO A 230 13.97 -8.97 0.33
CA PRO A 230 14.69 -10.22 0.17
C PRO A 230 13.75 -11.44 0.19
N LEU A 231 14.05 -12.41 -0.64
CA LEU A 231 13.53 -13.78 -0.57
C LEU A 231 14.72 -14.73 -0.41
N ILE A 232 14.80 -15.44 0.70
CA ILE A 232 15.80 -16.48 0.93
C ILE A 232 15.20 -17.83 0.53
N VAL A 233 15.95 -18.65 -0.19
CA VAL A 233 15.61 -20.05 -0.48
C VAL A 233 16.74 -20.94 0.02
N ASN A 234 16.44 -21.84 0.96
CA ASN A 234 17.43 -22.74 1.54
C ASN A 234 16.77 -23.98 2.11
N GLU A 235 17.35 -25.16 1.86
CA GLU A 235 16.86 -26.47 2.36
C GLU A 235 15.40 -26.74 1.98
N VAL A 236 15.06 -26.61 0.68
CA VAL A 236 13.75 -26.96 0.15
C VAL A 236 13.77 -28.37 -0.46
N LYS A 237 12.77 -29.19 -0.15
CA LYS A 237 12.60 -30.55 -0.71
C LYS A 237 11.90 -30.48 -2.06
N ASP A 238 10.87 -29.68 -2.18
CA ASP A 238 10.10 -29.47 -3.40
C ASP A 238 10.62 -28.21 -4.12
N ILE A 239 11.61 -28.43 -5.00
CA ILE A 239 12.25 -27.36 -5.76
C ILE A 239 11.25 -26.70 -6.74
N GLU A 240 10.33 -27.45 -7.33
CA GLU A 240 9.33 -26.93 -8.27
C GLU A 240 8.36 -25.98 -7.57
N ALA A 241 7.89 -26.35 -6.38
CA ALA A 241 7.05 -25.48 -5.57
C ALA A 241 7.79 -24.19 -5.15
N ALA A 242 9.07 -24.29 -4.77
CA ALA A 242 9.89 -23.14 -4.43
C ALA A 242 10.10 -22.20 -5.62
N VAL A 243 10.34 -22.76 -6.83
CA VAL A 243 10.43 -21.97 -8.08
C VAL A 243 9.11 -21.27 -8.38
N TYR A 244 7.97 -21.95 -8.28
CA TYR A 244 6.65 -21.36 -8.47
C TYR A 244 6.41 -20.18 -7.51
N LEU A 245 6.67 -20.36 -6.21
CA LEU A 245 6.52 -19.31 -5.20
C LEU A 245 7.48 -18.13 -5.44
N THR A 246 8.68 -18.40 -5.97
CA THR A 246 9.65 -17.34 -6.34
C THR A 246 9.16 -16.55 -7.54
N ILE A 247 8.64 -17.20 -8.57
CA ILE A 247 8.03 -16.53 -9.74
C ILE A 247 6.85 -15.66 -9.30
N GLN A 248 5.96 -16.18 -8.47
CA GLN A 248 4.85 -15.41 -7.90
C GLN A 248 5.34 -14.22 -7.06
N SER A 249 6.45 -14.39 -6.34
CA SER A 249 7.02 -13.33 -5.51
C SER A 249 7.68 -12.22 -6.33
N ALA A 250 8.32 -12.55 -7.45
CA ALA A 250 9.14 -11.61 -8.21
C ALA A 250 8.39 -10.94 -9.38
N PHE A 251 7.53 -11.69 -10.10
CA PHE A 251 7.07 -11.30 -11.42
C PHE A 251 5.57 -11.02 -11.54
N ILE A 252 4.74 -11.41 -10.57
CA ILE A 252 3.32 -11.06 -10.58
C ILE A 252 3.14 -9.53 -10.74
N SER A 253 2.12 -9.08 -11.45
CA SER A 253 1.90 -7.67 -11.79
C SER A 253 3.12 -7.03 -12.49
N SER A 254 3.86 -7.82 -13.26
CA SER A 254 5.13 -7.39 -13.90
C SER A 254 6.14 -6.81 -12.89
N GLY A 255 6.19 -7.39 -11.68
CA GLY A 255 7.05 -6.93 -10.59
C GLY A 255 6.61 -5.60 -9.96
N GLN A 256 5.42 -5.07 -10.26
CA GLN A 256 4.97 -3.76 -9.81
C GLN A 256 4.15 -3.82 -8.50
N ARG A 257 4.55 -4.68 -7.55
CA ARG A 257 4.03 -4.65 -6.18
C ARG A 257 5.12 -4.22 -5.21
N CYS A 258 4.76 -3.43 -4.23
CA CYS A 258 5.69 -3.01 -3.17
C CYS A 258 6.27 -4.20 -2.39
N THR A 259 5.55 -5.34 -2.35
CA THR A 259 5.97 -6.58 -1.69
C THR A 259 6.67 -7.58 -2.64
N CYS A 260 6.89 -7.27 -3.92
CA CYS A 260 7.64 -8.16 -4.81
C CYS A 260 9.07 -8.39 -4.31
N ALA A 261 9.55 -9.63 -4.46
CA ALA A 261 10.96 -9.95 -4.25
C ALA A 261 11.83 -9.18 -5.25
N ARG A 262 12.80 -8.44 -4.74
CA ARG A 262 13.81 -7.72 -5.54
C ARG A 262 15.15 -8.42 -5.48
N ARG A 263 15.41 -9.11 -4.38
CA ARG A 263 16.67 -9.81 -4.10
C ARG A 263 16.36 -11.24 -3.71
N LEU A 264 16.79 -12.18 -4.54
CA LEU A 264 16.79 -13.62 -4.25
C LEU A 264 18.16 -13.95 -3.65
N ILE A 265 18.17 -14.47 -2.44
CA ILE A 265 19.38 -14.80 -1.70
C ILE A 265 19.44 -16.31 -1.53
N LEU A 266 20.52 -16.93 -1.97
CA LEU A 266 20.74 -18.36 -1.94
C LEU A 266 22.03 -18.69 -1.21
N VAL A 267 22.01 -19.71 -0.35
CA VAL A 267 23.26 -20.29 0.16
C VAL A 267 23.91 -21.07 -0.98
N ASP A 268 25.19 -20.84 -1.23
CA ASP A 268 25.92 -21.45 -2.37
C ASP A 268 26.12 -22.96 -2.14
N THR A 269 25.23 -23.74 -2.71
CA THR A 269 25.20 -25.20 -2.65
C THR A 269 24.81 -25.80 -4.02
N PRO A 270 25.11 -27.08 -4.28
CA PRO A 270 24.66 -27.75 -5.49
C PRO A 270 23.11 -27.75 -5.66
N GLU A 271 22.36 -27.80 -4.57
CA GLU A 271 20.90 -27.74 -4.56
C GLU A 271 20.38 -26.36 -4.98
N SER A 272 21.02 -25.31 -4.50
CA SER A 272 20.71 -23.93 -4.89
C SER A 272 20.99 -23.68 -6.37
N GLN A 273 22.03 -24.28 -6.93
CA GLN A 273 22.29 -24.19 -8.36
C GLN A 273 21.19 -24.87 -9.18
N LYS A 274 20.72 -26.08 -8.77
CA LYS A 274 19.58 -26.75 -9.43
C LYS A 274 18.31 -25.91 -9.37
N PHE A 275 18.04 -25.31 -8.20
CA PHE A 275 16.91 -24.39 -8.04
C PHE A 275 17.03 -23.20 -9.00
N LEU A 276 18.20 -22.59 -9.09
CA LEU A 276 18.45 -21.42 -9.93
C LEU A 276 18.30 -21.76 -11.42
N ASP A 277 18.83 -22.90 -11.87
CA ASP A 277 18.69 -23.38 -13.24
C ASP A 277 17.22 -23.60 -13.60
N LEU A 278 16.44 -24.21 -12.71
CA LEU A 278 15.00 -24.43 -12.91
C LEU A 278 14.22 -23.11 -12.88
N LEU A 279 14.58 -22.17 -12.01
CA LEU A 279 13.97 -20.84 -11.94
C LEU A 279 14.18 -20.07 -13.25
N VAL A 280 15.40 -20.06 -13.78
CA VAL A 280 15.73 -19.42 -15.05
C VAL A 280 14.96 -20.05 -16.21
N ALA A 281 14.98 -21.40 -16.31
CA ALA A 281 14.25 -22.13 -17.34
C ALA A 281 12.75 -21.89 -17.30
N SER A 282 12.16 -21.89 -16.09
CA SER A 282 10.73 -21.64 -15.90
C SER A 282 10.34 -20.19 -16.17
N SER A 283 11.17 -19.23 -15.75
CA SER A 283 10.92 -17.80 -15.95
C SER A 283 10.97 -17.42 -17.43
N LYS A 284 11.83 -18.07 -18.22
CA LYS A 284 11.88 -17.88 -19.69
C LYS A 284 10.57 -18.24 -20.39
N ASN A 285 9.77 -19.14 -19.80
CA ASN A 285 8.51 -19.62 -20.36
C ASN A 285 7.29 -18.83 -19.83
N ILE A 286 7.50 -17.79 -19.03
CA ILE A 286 6.39 -16.94 -18.55
C ILE A 286 5.74 -16.27 -19.75
N ARG A 287 4.42 -16.48 -19.88
CA ARG A 287 3.63 -15.82 -20.91
C ARG A 287 3.37 -14.37 -20.54
N VAL A 288 3.89 -13.47 -21.38
CA VAL A 288 3.61 -12.03 -21.32
C VAL A 288 2.56 -11.73 -22.39
N GLY A 289 1.55 -10.93 -22.06
CA GLY A 289 0.47 -10.61 -22.99
C GLY A 289 -0.28 -9.34 -22.63
N SER A 290 -1.20 -8.93 -23.50
CA SER A 290 -2.02 -7.75 -23.28
C SER A 290 -3.03 -7.96 -22.15
N ALA A 291 -3.64 -6.88 -21.71
CA ALA A 291 -4.71 -6.86 -20.72
C ALA A 291 -5.85 -7.85 -21.00
N SER A 292 -6.17 -8.09 -22.28
CA SER A 292 -7.26 -8.99 -22.71
C SER A 292 -6.84 -10.46 -22.81
N ASP A 293 -5.54 -10.80 -22.69
CA ASP A 293 -5.07 -12.19 -22.71
C ASP A 293 -5.29 -12.85 -21.33
N GLU A 294 -6.37 -13.60 -21.19
CA GLU A 294 -6.70 -14.33 -19.94
C GLU A 294 -5.70 -15.44 -19.58
N THR A 295 -4.79 -15.78 -20.49
CA THR A 295 -3.75 -16.80 -20.26
C THR A 295 -2.38 -16.23 -19.96
N ALA A 296 -2.22 -14.92 -20.05
CA ALA A 296 -0.97 -14.25 -19.69
C ALA A 296 -0.79 -14.21 -18.17
N PHE A 297 0.45 -14.39 -17.72
CA PHE A 297 0.84 -14.21 -16.32
C PHE A 297 1.28 -12.77 -16.03
N MET A 298 1.92 -12.11 -16.98
CA MET A 298 2.39 -10.73 -16.90
C MET A 298 1.80 -9.89 -18.04
N GLY A 299 1.43 -8.67 -17.72
CA GLY A 299 1.15 -7.62 -18.69
C GLY A 299 2.35 -6.70 -18.92
N PRO A 300 2.17 -5.53 -19.58
CA PRO A 300 3.18 -4.49 -19.65
C PRO A 300 3.42 -3.85 -18.27
N VAL A 301 4.54 -3.15 -18.12
CA VAL A 301 4.70 -2.17 -17.03
C VAL A 301 3.87 -0.92 -17.32
N ILE A 302 3.69 -0.07 -16.33
CA ILE A 302 2.76 1.09 -16.40
C ILE A 302 3.02 2.06 -17.56
N SER A 303 4.23 2.09 -18.10
CA SER A 303 4.59 3.00 -19.20
C SER A 303 5.90 2.61 -19.88
N GLU A 304 6.10 3.06 -21.11
CA GLU A 304 7.37 2.93 -21.85
C GLU A 304 8.54 3.63 -21.12
N ALA A 305 8.27 4.73 -20.43
CA ALA A 305 9.28 5.40 -19.61
C ALA A 305 9.77 4.50 -18.46
N GLN A 306 8.87 3.75 -17.81
CA GLN A 306 9.25 2.79 -16.79
C GLN A 306 10.02 1.60 -17.39
N ALA A 307 9.59 1.08 -18.52
CA ALA A 307 10.30 0.02 -19.23
C ALA A 307 11.73 0.44 -19.61
N SER A 308 11.87 1.61 -20.21
CA SER A 308 13.19 2.18 -20.56
C SER A 308 14.10 2.36 -19.34
N LYS A 309 13.53 2.80 -18.21
CA LYS A 309 14.28 2.90 -16.95
C LYS A 309 14.78 1.54 -16.47
N LEU A 310 13.95 0.51 -16.54
CA LEU A 310 14.29 -0.84 -16.09
C LEU A 310 15.38 -1.47 -16.98
N LEU A 311 15.28 -1.34 -18.31
CA LEU A 311 16.31 -1.80 -19.23
C LEU A 311 17.66 -1.10 -18.97
N LYS A 312 17.65 0.23 -18.78
CA LYS A 312 18.86 0.98 -18.40
C LYS A 312 19.44 0.54 -17.05
N THR A 313 18.56 0.15 -16.12
CA THR A 313 19.01 -0.38 -14.82
C THR A 313 19.75 -1.71 -15.01
N GLN A 314 19.18 -2.64 -15.80
CA GLN A 314 19.85 -3.89 -16.14
C GLN A 314 21.22 -3.62 -16.79
N ASP A 315 21.28 -2.75 -17.81
CA ASP A 315 22.53 -2.37 -18.45
C ASP A 315 23.57 -1.79 -17.48
N THR A 316 23.11 -1.00 -16.52
CA THR A 316 23.98 -0.41 -15.50
C THR A 316 24.56 -1.49 -14.57
N LEU A 317 23.75 -2.46 -14.16
CA LEU A 317 24.21 -3.59 -13.35
C LEU A 317 25.21 -4.46 -14.13
N VAL A 318 24.95 -4.74 -15.38
CA VAL A 318 25.89 -5.49 -16.26
C VAL A 318 27.22 -4.76 -16.42
N LYS A 319 27.20 -3.44 -16.64
CA LYS A 319 28.43 -2.62 -16.71
C LYS A 319 29.22 -2.60 -15.39
N LYS A 320 28.54 -2.79 -14.24
CA LYS A 320 29.20 -2.95 -12.94
C LYS A 320 29.76 -4.36 -12.71
N GLY A 321 29.48 -5.32 -13.60
CA GLY A 321 29.98 -6.70 -13.52
C GLY A 321 28.95 -7.76 -13.16
N ALA A 322 27.66 -7.38 -13.04
CA ALA A 322 26.59 -8.36 -12.87
C ALA A 322 26.45 -9.26 -14.10
N LYS A 323 26.04 -10.52 -13.88
CA LYS A 323 25.91 -11.51 -14.94
C LYS A 323 24.41 -11.78 -15.21
N PRO A 324 23.86 -11.46 -16.38
CA PRO A 324 22.50 -11.86 -16.73
C PRO A 324 22.38 -13.39 -16.76
N LEU A 325 21.50 -13.96 -15.95
CA LEU A 325 21.11 -15.38 -15.99
C LEU A 325 19.89 -15.55 -16.91
N LEU A 326 19.01 -14.57 -16.92
CA LEU A 326 17.95 -14.37 -17.90
C LEU A 326 17.89 -12.88 -18.20
N GLU A 327 18.18 -12.51 -19.45
CA GLU A 327 18.15 -11.12 -19.87
C GLU A 327 16.71 -10.61 -19.98
N MET A 328 16.44 -9.44 -19.40
CA MET A 328 15.17 -8.74 -19.58
C MET A 328 15.19 -7.98 -20.90
N ASN A 329 14.26 -8.27 -21.79
CA ASN A 329 14.17 -7.68 -23.12
C ASN A 329 12.86 -6.93 -23.32
N SER A 330 12.85 -5.94 -24.20
CA SER A 330 11.62 -5.37 -24.75
C SER A 330 10.91 -6.41 -25.62
N LEU A 331 9.58 -6.47 -25.47
CA LEU A 331 8.67 -7.29 -26.27
C LEU A 331 7.69 -6.38 -27.03
N SER A 332 8.22 -5.35 -27.69
CA SER A 332 7.44 -4.29 -28.35
C SER A 332 6.51 -4.83 -29.45
N GLU A 333 6.79 -6.02 -29.98
CA GLU A 333 5.92 -6.72 -30.92
C GLU A 333 4.55 -7.08 -30.34
N LEU A 334 4.38 -7.05 -29.00
CA LEU A 334 3.10 -7.24 -28.32
C LEU A 334 2.21 -5.98 -28.32
N GLY A 335 2.72 -4.83 -28.80
CA GLY A 335 1.90 -3.62 -29.00
C GLY A 335 2.52 -2.31 -28.49
N SER A 336 3.49 -2.36 -27.56
CA SER A 336 4.20 -1.17 -27.06
C SER A 336 5.54 -1.53 -26.44
N GLU A 337 6.42 -0.54 -26.28
CA GLU A 337 7.70 -0.68 -25.56
C GLU A 337 7.54 -0.92 -24.05
N ALA A 338 6.32 -0.85 -23.52
CA ALA A 338 6.04 -1.14 -22.10
C ALA A 338 6.05 -2.65 -21.77
N PHE A 339 6.02 -3.53 -22.76
CA PHE A 339 6.14 -4.97 -22.56
C PHE A 339 7.59 -5.38 -22.34
N LEU A 340 7.85 -6.03 -21.22
CA LEU A 340 9.17 -6.56 -20.85
C LEU A 340 9.08 -8.04 -20.54
N SER A 341 10.09 -8.82 -20.94
CA SER A 341 10.27 -10.16 -20.43
C SER A 341 10.77 -10.13 -18.98
N PRO A 342 10.60 -11.22 -18.18
CA PRO A 342 11.29 -11.33 -16.91
C PRO A 342 12.80 -11.25 -17.05
N GLY A 343 13.49 -10.63 -16.10
CA GLY A 343 14.94 -10.59 -16.00
C GLY A 343 15.43 -11.17 -14.67
N ILE A 344 16.50 -11.96 -14.73
CA ILE A 344 17.20 -12.51 -13.56
C ILE A 344 18.68 -12.20 -13.72
N ILE A 345 19.27 -11.50 -12.77
CA ILE A 345 20.65 -11.03 -12.86
C ILE A 345 21.43 -11.38 -11.60
N ASP A 346 22.56 -12.09 -11.77
CA ASP A 346 23.47 -12.41 -10.69
C ASP A 346 24.32 -11.18 -10.31
N CYS A 347 24.14 -10.74 -9.11
CA CYS A 347 24.82 -9.59 -8.49
C CYS A 347 25.76 -10.03 -7.34
N THR A 348 26.16 -11.32 -7.27
CA THR A 348 26.98 -11.87 -6.17
C THR A 348 28.27 -11.09 -5.98
N ASP A 349 28.98 -10.81 -7.07
CA ASP A 349 30.33 -10.24 -7.05
C ASP A 349 30.35 -8.70 -7.11
N ILE A 350 29.19 -8.04 -7.02
CA ILE A 350 29.10 -6.57 -7.12
C ILE A 350 28.30 -5.96 -5.98
N ASP A 351 28.65 -4.70 -5.65
CA ASP A 351 27.80 -3.85 -4.83
C ASP A 351 26.69 -3.23 -5.67
N THR A 352 25.46 -3.49 -5.27
CA THR A 352 24.27 -2.91 -5.89
C THR A 352 23.76 -1.71 -5.11
N GLU A 353 23.18 -0.74 -5.80
CA GLU A 353 22.50 0.36 -5.14
C GLU A 353 21.26 -0.17 -4.40
N ASP A 354 21.05 0.33 -3.16
CA ASP A 354 19.87 -0.01 -2.38
C ASP A 354 18.67 0.79 -2.88
N GLU A 355 18.17 0.40 -4.06
CA GLU A 355 17.01 0.99 -4.72
C GLU A 355 15.97 -0.08 -5.04
N GLU A 356 14.70 0.34 -5.05
CA GLU A 356 13.60 -0.49 -5.50
C GLU A 356 13.48 -0.44 -7.03
N PHE A 357 13.81 -1.54 -7.70
CA PHE A 357 13.58 -1.69 -9.14
C PHE A 357 12.16 -2.20 -9.38
N PHE A 358 11.23 -1.26 -9.54
CA PHE A 358 9.79 -1.54 -9.59
C PHE A 358 9.35 -2.08 -10.95
N GLY A 359 9.69 -3.35 -11.21
CA GLY A 359 9.48 -4.05 -12.47
C GLY A 359 9.95 -5.50 -12.41
N PRO A 360 9.91 -6.25 -13.55
CA PRO A 360 10.18 -7.68 -13.58
C PRO A 360 11.68 -8.02 -13.63
N LEU A 361 12.49 -7.43 -12.75
CA LEU A 361 13.93 -7.65 -12.64
C LEU A 361 14.26 -8.19 -11.23
N LEU A 362 14.72 -9.44 -11.17
CA LEU A 362 15.13 -10.11 -9.93
C LEU A 362 16.65 -10.18 -9.84
N GLN A 363 17.22 -9.64 -8.77
CA GLN A 363 18.64 -9.76 -8.44
C GLN A 363 18.89 -11.04 -7.66
N VAL A 364 19.94 -11.78 -7.98
CA VAL A 364 20.38 -12.98 -7.25
C VAL A 364 21.67 -12.65 -6.50
N LYS A 365 21.78 -13.14 -5.27
CA LYS A 365 23.00 -13.10 -4.46
C LYS A 365 23.27 -14.47 -3.87
N LEU A 366 24.43 -15.03 -4.18
CA LEU A 366 24.93 -16.26 -3.53
C LEU A 366 25.71 -15.86 -2.28
N VAL A 367 25.49 -16.58 -1.19
CA VAL A 367 26.15 -16.35 0.11
C VAL A 367 26.68 -17.67 0.68
N LYS A 368 27.66 -17.61 1.57
CA LYS A 368 28.36 -18.79 2.08
C LYS A 368 27.54 -19.68 3.03
N ASP A 369 26.61 -19.11 3.79
CA ASP A 369 25.82 -19.77 4.82
C ASP A 369 24.53 -19.00 5.12
N PHE A 370 23.67 -19.56 5.97
CA PHE A 370 22.37 -18.96 6.31
C PHE A 370 22.49 -17.68 7.15
N ASP A 371 23.54 -17.56 8.00
CA ASP A 371 23.80 -16.30 8.75
C ASP A 371 24.15 -15.18 7.79
N ALA A 372 24.95 -15.47 6.75
CA ALA A 372 25.25 -14.53 5.69
C ALA A 372 23.98 -14.17 4.87
N ALA A 373 23.06 -15.13 4.68
CA ALA A 373 21.79 -14.86 4.02
C ALA A 373 20.92 -13.87 4.82
N ILE A 374 20.82 -14.02 6.13
CA ILE A 374 20.12 -13.07 7.00
C ILE A 374 20.82 -11.70 7.00
N ALA A 375 22.16 -11.68 7.06
CA ALA A 375 22.92 -10.45 6.99
C ALA A 375 22.67 -9.70 5.66
N GLU A 376 22.70 -10.40 4.53
CA GLU A 376 22.40 -9.83 3.22
C GLU A 376 20.91 -9.42 3.11
N ALA A 377 19.98 -10.18 3.69
CA ALA A 377 18.57 -9.80 3.74
C ALA A 377 18.37 -8.43 4.42
N ASN A 378 19.12 -8.17 5.48
CA ASN A 378 19.11 -6.91 6.23
C ASN A 378 19.99 -5.80 5.62
N ASN A 379 20.78 -6.08 4.58
CA ASN A 379 21.63 -5.12 3.90
C ASN A 379 20.81 -4.18 3.00
N THR A 380 19.89 -3.48 3.63
CA THR A 380 18.98 -2.52 2.98
C THR A 380 18.46 -1.50 4.01
N LYS A 381 18.16 -0.30 3.53
CA LYS A 381 17.48 0.74 4.31
C LYS A 381 15.97 0.53 4.41
N TYR A 382 15.44 -0.37 3.60
CA TYR A 382 14.03 -0.74 3.55
C TYR A 382 13.71 -1.85 4.56
N GLY A 383 12.44 -2.17 4.69
CA GLY A 383 11.97 -3.23 5.58
C GLY A 383 10.47 -3.47 5.43
N LEU A 384 9.97 -3.57 4.18
CA LEU A 384 8.54 -3.84 3.95
C LEU A 384 8.24 -5.32 4.10
N SER A 385 8.81 -6.16 3.24
CA SER A 385 8.53 -7.60 3.20
C SER A 385 9.83 -8.40 3.12
N ALA A 386 9.85 -9.55 3.77
CA ALA A 386 10.93 -10.54 3.68
C ALA A 386 10.34 -11.95 3.69
N GLY A 387 10.95 -12.90 2.96
CA GLY A 387 10.47 -14.27 2.88
C GLY A 387 11.57 -15.30 2.99
N LEU A 388 11.17 -16.44 3.52
CA LEU A 388 11.98 -17.66 3.56
C LEU A 388 11.18 -18.81 2.92
N LEU A 389 11.78 -19.48 1.96
CA LEU A 389 11.34 -20.80 1.49
C LEU A 389 12.30 -21.85 2.05
N SER A 390 11.83 -22.67 2.96
CA SER A 390 12.63 -23.69 3.65
C SER A 390 11.74 -24.69 4.36
N ASP A 391 12.12 -25.97 4.33
CA ASP A 391 11.47 -27.04 5.11
C ASP A 391 11.98 -27.11 6.55
N SER A 392 12.98 -26.28 6.94
CA SER A 392 13.53 -26.23 8.28
C SER A 392 12.81 -25.19 9.15
N LYS A 393 12.18 -25.67 10.23
CA LYS A 393 11.55 -24.80 11.23
C LYS A 393 12.60 -23.98 12.01
N GLU A 394 13.77 -24.56 12.24
CA GLU A 394 14.90 -23.93 12.94
C GLU A 394 15.39 -22.72 12.14
N LEU A 395 15.55 -22.86 10.83
CA LEU A 395 15.92 -21.74 9.95
C LEU A 395 14.85 -20.68 9.92
N TYR A 396 13.56 -21.07 9.94
CA TYR A 396 12.48 -20.08 10.03
C TYR A 396 12.51 -19.29 11.34
N ASP A 397 12.73 -19.95 12.48
CA ASP A 397 12.82 -19.24 13.77
C ASP A 397 14.02 -18.28 13.80
N GLN A 398 15.17 -18.72 13.28
CA GLN A 398 16.34 -17.85 13.13
C GLN A 398 16.04 -16.65 12.20
N PHE A 399 15.40 -16.90 11.06
CA PHE A 399 14.99 -15.86 10.10
C PHE A 399 14.01 -14.88 10.71
N TYR A 400 12.96 -15.36 11.40
CA TYR A 400 11.91 -14.51 11.97
C TYR A 400 12.46 -13.50 12.96
N TYR A 401 13.39 -13.92 13.83
CA TYR A 401 14.03 -13.02 14.78
C TYR A 401 15.19 -12.21 14.20
N GLY A 402 15.82 -12.70 13.13
CA GLY A 402 16.99 -12.09 12.54
C GLY A 402 16.69 -11.02 11.50
N VAL A 403 15.57 -11.12 10.76
CA VAL A 403 15.25 -10.23 9.65
C VAL A 403 14.46 -9.00 10.12
N LYS A 404 14.69 -7.86 9.46
CA LYS A 404 14.02 -6.58 9.75
C LYS A 404 12.99 -6.27 8.66
N ALA A 405 11.76 -6.72 8.83
CA ALA A 405 10.64 -6.41 7.92
C ALA A 405 9.33 -6.33 8.69
N GLY A 406 8.36 -5.59 8.14
CA GLY A 406 7.02 -5.52 8.70
C GLY A 406 6.12 -6.69 8.30
N LEU A 407 6.48 -7.37 7.19
CA LEU A 407 5.81 -8.57 6.67
C LEU A 407 6.87 -9.68 6.56
N ILE A 408 6.66 -10.81 7.22
CA ILE A 408 7.57 -11.96 7.18
C ILE A 408 6.77 -13.18 6.75
N ASN A 409 7.11 -13.72 5.58
CA ASN A 409 6.44 -14.88 5.01
C ASN A 409 7.34 -16.12 5.07
N TRP A 410 6.77 -17.25 5.44
CA TRP A 410 7.42 -18.56 5.41
C TRP A 410 6.65 -19.52 4.51
N ASN A 411 7.35 -20.14 3.56
CA ASN A 411 6.78 -21.08 2.59
C ASN A 411 5.53 -20.55 1.89
N ASN A 412 5.55 -19.24 1.63
CA ASN A 412 4.51 -18.55 0.90
C ASN A 412 5.13 -17.45 0.04
N GLN A 413 4.41 -17.01 -1.00
CA GLN A 413 4.87 -15.90 -1.83
C GLN A 413 4.99 -14.60 -1.02
N LEU A 414 5.99 -13.76 -1.32
CA LEU A 414 6.17 -12.46 -0.68
C LEU A 414 4.97 -11.53 -0.91
N THR A 415 4.34 -11.64 -2.06
CA THR A 415 3.20 -10.83 -2.49
C THR A 415 1.87 -11.23 -1.84
N GLY A 416 1.86 -12.29 -1.02
CA GLY A 416 0.71 -12.75 -0.25
C GLY A 416 0.59 -12.04 1.09
N ALA A 417 -0.06 -10.87 1.12
CA ALA A 417 -0.36 -10.14 2.35
C ALA A 417 -1.84 -10.24 2.71
N SER A 418 -2.16 -10.43 4.00
CA SER A 418 -3.52 -10.44 4.51
C SER A 418 -3.97 -9.05 4.90
N SER A 419 -5.13 -8.61 4.42
CA SER A 419 -5.76 -7.36 4.87
C SER A 419 -6.30 -7.44 6.32
N SER A 420 -6.40 -8.64 6.90
CA SER A 420 -6.79 -8.86 8.30
C SER A 420 -5.58 -8.83 9.26
N ALA A 421 -4.40 -8.48 8.77
CA ALA A 421 -3.17 -8.30 9.55
C ALA A 421 -2.62 -6.88 9.34
N PRO A 422 -1.63 -6.43 10.13
CA PRO A 422 -0.96 -5.17 9.84
C PRO A 422 -0.22 -5.25 8.50
N PHE A 423 -0.26 -4.17 7.73
CA PHE A 423 0.50 -4.03 6.49
C PHE A 423 1.33 -2.76 6.56
N GLY A 424 2.64 -2.87 6.58
CA GLY A 424 3.55 -1.73 6.62
C GLY A 424 4.97 -2.15 6.90
N GLY A 425 5.91 -1.26 6.60
CA GLY A 425 7.33 -1.52 6.72
C GLY A 425 8.03 -0.73 7.81
N THR A 426 9.23 -1.19 8.13
CA THR A 426 10.23 -0.49 8.93
C THR A 426 11.23 0.23 8.02
N GLY A 427 12.17 0.99 8.60
CA GLY A 427 13.17 1.73 7.82
C GLY A 427 12.54 2.71 6.84
N LEU A 428 13.02 2.73 5.59
CA LEU A 428 12.48 3.60 4.53
C LEU A 428 11.18 3.10 3.89
N SER A 429 10.60 2.01 4.41
CA SER A 429 9.34 1.45 3.88
C SER A 429 8.08 1.99 4.57
N GLY A 430 8.22 2.81 5.60
CA GLY A 430 7.09 3.41 6.30
C GLY A 430 7.49 4.28 7.47
N ASN A 431 6.50 4.80 8.21
CA ASN A 431 6.72 5.65 9.38
C ASN A 431 6.00 5.12 10.63
N HIS A 432 6.01 3.80 10.82
CA HIS A 432 5.38 3.11 11.95
C HIS A 432 3.86 3.31 12.07
N LYS A 433 3.19 3.53 10.94
CA LYS A 433 1.73 3.60 10.80
C LYS A 433 1.26 2.52 9.83
N PRO A 434 1.34 1.22 10.20
CA PRO A 434 0.92 0.15 9.31
C PRO A 434 -0.56 0.29 8.94
N SER A 435 -0.88 -0.03 7.71
CA SER A 435 -2.22 0.00 7.12
C SER A 435 -2.97 -1.35 7.29
N ALA A 436 -3.90 -1.61 6.44
CA ALA A 436 -4.78 -2.77 6.42
C ALA A 436 -5.62 -2.85 7.71
N PHE A 437 -5.51 -3.89 8.55
CA PHE A 437 -6.24 -3.99 9.82
C PHE A 437 -5.88 -2.86 10.80
N TYR A 438 -4.63 -2.41 10.76
CA TYR A 438 -4.11 -1.36 11.64
C TYR A 438 -4.41 0.07 11.12
N ALA A 439 -5.06 0.20 9.97
CA ALA A 439 -5.49 1.51 9.48
C ALA A 439 -6.41 2.25 10.45
N ALA A 440 -7.19 1.53 11.27
CA ALA A 440 -8.02 2.10 12.31
C ALA A 440 -7.23 2.98 13.28
N ASP A 441 -5.99 2.62 13.62
CA ASP A 441 -5.16 3.32 14.61
C ASP A 441 -4.75 4.74 14.17
N TYR A 442 -4.50 4.94 12.88
CA TYR A 442 -4.13 6.27 12.39
C TYR A 442 -5.32 7.05 11.81
N CYS A 443 -6.49 6.44 11.70
CA CYS A 443 -7.71 7.12 11.26
C CYS A 443 -8.44 7.87 12.38
N ALA A 444 -8.06 7.67 13.65
CA ALA A 444 -8.65 8.32 14.81
C ALA A 444 -7.62 8.51 15.91
N TYR A 445 -7.86 9.46 16.80
CA TYR A 445 -7.02 9.67 17.98
C TYR A 445 -7.76 9.29 19.27
N PRO A 446 -7.07 8.69 20.25
CA PRO A 446 -7.67 8.29 21.52
C PRO A 446 -7.94 9.50 22.41
N VAL A 447 -9.07 9.45 23.10
CA VAL A 447 -9.49 10.44 24.11
C VAL A 447 -9.81 9.72 25.41
N ALA A 448 -9.10 10.07 26.46
CA ALA A 448 -9.40 9.60 27.81
C ALA A 448 -10.34 10.59 28.51
N SER A 449 -11.35 10.07 29.20
CA SER A 449 -12.24 10.87 30.04
C SER A 449 -12.49 10.18 31.39
N MET A 450 -12.72 11.00 32.42
CA MET A 450 -13.24 10.55 33.70
C MET A 450 -14.68 11.04 33.80
N GLU A 451 -15.63 10.13 33.93
CA GLU A 451 -17.06 10.44 33.83
C GLU A 451 -17.82 9.97 35.04
N SER A 452 -18.75 10.78 35.53
CA SER A 452 -19.69 10.48 36.57
C SER A 452 -21.04 11.09 36.20
N ASP A 453 -22.12 10.36 36.43
CA ASP A 453 -23.49 10.79 36.14
C ASP A 453 -23.96 11.94 37.02
N SER A 454 -23.29 12.15 38.15
CA SER A 454 -23.65 13.22 39.10
C SER A 454 -22.42 13.80 39.80
N ILE A 455 -22.53 15.06 40.17
CA ILE A 455 -21.52 15.71 41.01
C ILE A 455 -21.79 15.28 42.45
N SER A 456 -20.82 14.65 43.09
CA SER A 456 -20.87 14.27 44.48
C SER A 456 -19.59 14.62 45.20
N LEU A 457 -19.69 14.88 46.49
CA LEU A 457 -18.52 15.04 47.34
C LEU A 457 -17.84 13.69 47.52
N PRO A 458 -16.50 13.64 47.49
CA PRO A 458 -15.78 12.44 47.86
C PRO A 458 -16.01 12.13 49.36
N GLU A 459 -15.92 10.85 49.69
CA GLU A 459 -16.03 10.43 51.11
C GLU A 459 -15.04 11.16 52.01
N LYS A 460 -13.89 11.55 51.48
CA LYS A 460 -12.83 12.30 52.15
C LYS A 460 -12.37 13.45 51.31
N LEU A 461 -12.45 14.67 51.86
CA LEU A 461 -11.92 15.84 51.19
C LEU A 461 -10.39 15.83 51.17
N ALA A 462 -9.80 16.46 50.17
CA ALA A 462 -8.34 16.65 50.12
C ALA A 462 -7.85 17.43 51.35
N PRO A 463 -6.64 17.16 51.84
CA PRO A 463 -6.07 17.88 53.00
C PRO A 463 -6.06 19.38 52.74
N GLY A 464 -6.49 20.14 53.80
CA GLY A 464 -6.54 21.60 53.75
C GLY A 464 -7.79 22.19 53.11
N ILE A 465 -8.68 21.40 52.50
CA ILE A 465 -9.96 21.88 52.00
C ILE A 465 -11.00 21.75 53.08
N LYS A 466 -11.64 22.87 53.46
CA LYS A 466 -12.82 22.93 54.31
C LYS A 466 -13.94 23.60 53.53
N LEU A 467 -15.07 22.91 53.41
CA LEU A 467 -16.25 23.50 52.74
C LEU A 467 -17.14 24.17 53.80
N GLU A 468 -17.55 25.39 53.49
CA GLU A 468 -18.62 26.01 54.26
C GLU A 468 -19.96 25.36 53.89
N VAL A 469 -20.65 24.81 54.90
CA VAL A 469 -21.98 24.23 54.67
C VAL A 469 -22.93 25.38 54.44
N LEU A 470 -23.51 25.48 53.24
CA LEU A 470 -24.63 26.39 52.97
C LEU A 470 -25.75 25.98 53.94
N SER A 471 -26.04 26.83 54.90
CA SER A 471 -27.16 26.59 55.81
C SER A 471 -28.44 26.42 54.98
N LYS A 472 -29.08 25.24 55.13
CA LYS A 472 -30.43 25.02 54.61
C LYS A 472 -31.39 25.95 55.40
N ASN A 473 -31.45 27.22 55.04
CA ASN A 473 -32.49 28.12 55.49
C ASN A 473 -33.44 28.36 54.35
N GLY A 474 -34.64 27.86 54.44
CA GLY A 474 -35.78 28.20 53.61
C GLY A 474 -36.56 26.98 53.18
#